data_915e8d6db6ae1cffaa8ebe9a67cc59bb
#
_entry.id   915e8d6db6ae1cffaa8ebe9a67cc59bb
#
_cell.length_a   1.000
_cell.length_b   1.000
_cell.length_c   1.000
_cell.angle_alpha   90.00
_cell.angle_beta   90.00
_cell.angle_gamma   90.00
#
_symmetry.space_group_name_H-M   'P 1'
#
loop_
_entity.id
_entity.type
_entity.pdbx_description
1 polymer ?
#
loop_
_entity_poly.entity_id
_entity_poly.type
_entity_poly.pdbx_seq_one_letter_code
_entity_poly.pdbx_strand_id
1 'polypeptide(L)'
;VNRKYSLLLVLITAIFELAFLVWTRADYRSTLLDGEEYEVPAAIEFQGDFYDRNYIAVNVPITETKWEGEREPETGETIYLVISKGQKGALILDHAQLTQPPGNYIKTRALRIMDGTVYFNFPADRMYMAPEQLKKLSVVELSERVQVPEDNGKTKTAMKNEITALVRVKDGRAAISRVLANGGPVEQIFTTVGKNLSVKYATSKDEKDQYNEKRFFTAADMDKNGKESDN
;
A
#
# COMPACT_ATOMS: atom_id res chain seq x y z
N VAL A 1 11.65 38.87 -29.37
CA VAL A 1 12.41 37.87 -28.62
C VAL A 1 13.32 37.10 -29.57
N ASN A 2 14.63 37.08 -29.32
CA ASN A 2 15.61 36.49 -30.24
C ASN A 2 15.40 34.95 -30.24
N ARG A 3 15.07 34.35 -31.39
CA ARG A 3 14.72 32.93 -31.58
C ARG A 3 15.73 31.95 -30.92
N LYS A 4 17.01 32.35 -30.86
CA LYS A 4 18.08 31.58 -30.22
C LYS A 4 17.89 31.48 -28.70
N TYR A 5 17.49 32.56 -28.04
CA TYR A 5 17.23 32.56 -26.58
C TYR A 5 15.98 31.76 -26.21
N SER A 6 14.94 31.82 -27.09
CA SER A 6 13.75 31.00 -26.89
C SER A 6 14.05 29.51 -26.95
N LEU A 7 14.83 29.06 -27.93
CA LEU A 7 15.26 27.66 -28.04
C LEU A 7 16.12 27.21 -26.84
N LEU A 8 17.03 28.06 -26.40
CA LEU A 8 17.86 27.76 -25.22
C LEU A 8 17.01 27.59 -23.96
N LEU A 9 16.02 28.47 -23.76
CA LEU A 9 15.12 28.39 -22.61
C LEU A 9 14.31 27.11 -22.61
N VAL A 10 13.74 26.72 -23.76
CA VAL A 10 13.02 25.45 -23.90
C VAL A 10 13.92 24.26 -23.57
N LEU A 11 15.16 24.26 -24.06
CA LEU A 11 16.12 23.18 -23.77
C LEU A 11 16.44 23.07 -22.28
N ILE A 12 16.68 24.22 -21.62
CA ILE A 12 16.94 24.25 -20.17
C ILE A 12 15.74 23.72 -19.39
N THR A 13 14.53 24.15 -19.74
CA THR A 13 13.29 23.66 -19.09
C THR A 13 13.14 22.15 -19.27
N ALA A 14 13.33 21.63 -20.49
CA ALA A 14 13.23 20.19 -20.75
C ALA A 14 14.27 19.37 -19.96
N ILE A 15 15.51 19.88 -19.86
CA ILE A 15 16.56 19.22 -19.03
C ILE A 15 16.14 19.20 -17.54
N PHE A 16 15.60 20.31 -17.05
CA PHE A 16 15.17 20.43 -15.68
C PHE A 16 13.99 19.46 -15.37
N GLU A 17 13.01 19.38 -16.26
CA GLU A 17 11.88 18.44 -16.14
C GLU A 17 12.35 16.98 -16.16
N LEU A 18 13.26 16.62 -17.06
CA LEU A 18 13.85 15.27 -17.11
C LEU A 18 14.62 14.95 -15.82
N ALA A 19 15.43 15.87 -15.34
CA ALA A 19 16.19 15.70 -14.10
C ALA A 19 15.24 15.52 -12.90
N PHE A 20 14.15 16.28 -12.85
CA PHE A 20 13.15 16.17 -11.80
C PHE A 20 12.42 14.79 -11.84
N LEU A 21 12.05 14.31 -13.03
CA LEU A 21 11.44 12.99 -13.20
C LEU A 21 12.38 11.85 -12.75
N VAL A 22 13.65 11.92 -13.16
CA VAL A 22 14.66 10.94 -12.76
C VAL A 22 14.85 10.95 -11.24
N TRP A 23 14.95 12.13 -10.64
CA TRP A 23 15.09 12.29 -9.20
C TRP A 23 13.89 11.73 -8.44
N THR A 24 12.66 12.07 -8.86
CA THR A 24 11.43 11.57 -8.23
C THR A 24 11.34 10.05 -8.28
N ARG A 25 11.72 9.45 -9.44
CA ARG A 25 11.73 8.00 -9.59
C ARG A 25 12.81 7.34 -8.73
N ALA A 26 14.01 7.92 -8.67
CA ALA A 26 15.11 7.40 -7.86
C ALA A 26 14.77 7.43 -6.37
N ASP A 27 14.12 8.48 -5.93
CA ASP A 27 13.73 8.67 -4.55
C ASP A 27 12.59 7.72 -4.13
N TYR A 28 11.56 7.53 -4.97
CA TYR A 28 10.54 6.50 -4.75
C TYR A 28 11.14 5.10 -4.69
N ARG A 29 12.06 4.78 -5.61
CA ARG A 29 12.77 3.50 -5.63
C ARG A 29 13.63 3.31 -4.37
N SER A 30 14.31 4.35 -3.91
CA SER A 30 15.08 4.33 -2.65
C SER A 30 14.18 4.04 -1.45
N THR A 31 12.98 4.64 -1.39
CA THR A 31 12.01 4.33 -0.33
C THR A 31 11.59 2.85 -0.36
N LEU A 32 11.33 2.29 -1.54
CA LEU A 32 10.96 0.89 -1.68
C LEU A 32 12.08 -0.10 -1.34
N LEU A 33 13.35 0.24 -1.61
CA LEU A 33 14.49 -0.66 -1.40
C LEU A 33 15.05 -0.56 0.02
N ASP A 34 15.22 0.66 0.52
CA ASP A 34 15.97 0.94 1.75
C ASP A 34 15.07 1.39 2.91
N GLY A 35 13.77 1.63 2.66
CA GLY A 35 12.82 2.07 3.68
C GLY A 35 12.57 0.98 4.72
N GLU A 36 12.31 1.39 5.97
CA GLU A 36 11.86 0.48 7.00
C GLU A 36 10.44 0.01 6.71
N GLU A 37 10.19 -1.30 6.85
CA GLU A 37 8.92 -1.92 6.50
C GLU A 37 7.98 -2.02 7.71
N TYR A 38 6.72 -1.66 7.46
CA TYR A 38 5.62 -1.68 8.43
C TYR A 38 4.42 -2.41 7.85
N GLU A 39 3.72 -3.18 8.69
CA GLU A 39 2.43 -3.79 8.35
C GLU A 39 1.29 -2.85 8.73
N VAL A 40 0.36 -2.63 7.79
CA VAL A 40 -0.78 -1.73 7.97
C VAL A 40 -2.06 -2.40 7.48
N PRO A 41 -3.14 -2.43 8.27
CA PRO A 41 -4.44 -2.83 7.76
C PRO A 41 -4.84 -1.98 6.56
N ALA A 42 -5.39 -2.60 5.53
CA ALA A 42 -5.73 -1.91 4.31
C ALA A 42 -7.02 -2.48 3.67
N ALA A 43 -7.51 -1.80 2.65
CA ALA A 43 -8.55 -2.29 1.77
C ALA A 43 -8.17 -2.02 0.32
N ILE A 44 -8.51 -2.93 -0.58
CA ILE A 44 -8.36 -2.69 -2.02
C ILE A 44 -9.64 -1.99 -2.50
N GLU A 45 -9.46 -0.88 -3.22
CA GLU A 45 -10.55 -0.15 -3.83
C GLU A 45 -10.75 -0.56 -5.28
N PHE A 46 -11.97 -0.97 -5.60
CA PHE A 46 -12.35 -1.16 -7.00
C PHE A 46 -12.59 0.21 -7.64
N GLN A 47 -11.74 0.54 -8.58
CA GLN A 47 -11.85 1.76 -9.38
C GLN A 47 -12.01 1.35 -10.85
N GLY A 48 -13.23 1.29 -11.35
CA GLY A 48 -13.66 1.03 -12.74
C GLY A 48 -12.58 0.58 -13.74
N ASP A 49 -12.07 1.50 -14.55
CA ASP A 49 -11.12 1.21 -15.65
C ASP A 49 -9.69 0.94 -15.18
N PHE A 50 -9.46 -0.09 -14.40
CA PHE A 50 -8.12 -0.42 -13.91
C PHE A 50 -7.20 -1.08 -14.95
N TYR A 51 -7.75 -1.53 -16.08
CA TYR A 51 -6.98 -2.19 -17.14
C TYR A 51 -5.91 -1.28 -17.80
N ASP A 52 -6.14 0.02 -17.81
CA ASP A 52 -5.20 0.99 -18.36
C ASP A 52 -4.23 1.57 -17.32
N ARG A 53 -4.30 1.04 -16.09
CA ARG A 53 -3.45 1.48 -14.97
C ARG A 53 -2.31 0.50 -14.75
N ASN A 54 -1.27 0.99 -14.11
CA ASN A 54 -0.12 0.20 -13.66
C ASN A 54 -0.04 0.15 -12.11
N TYR A 55 -1.19 0.28 -11.45
CA TYR A 55 -1.30 0.21 -9.99
C TYR A 55 -2.67 -0.30 -9.55
N ILE A 56 -2.72 -0.83 -8.34
CA ILE A 56 -3.96 -1.03 -7.59
C ILE A 56 -4.12 0.10 -6.58
N ALA A 57 -5.36 0.57 -6.41
CA ALA A 57 -5.69 1.53 -5.37
C ALA A 57 -5.86 0.82 -4.03
N VAL A 58 -5.21 1.33 -3.02
CA VAL A 58 -5.17 0.77 -1.67
C VAL A 58 -5.60 1.84 -0.69
N ASN A 59 -6.66 1.58 0.04
CA ASN A 59 -7.10 2.45 1.12
C ASN A 59 -6.47 1.99 2.43
N VAL A 60 -5.66 2.84 3.03
CA VAL A 60 -5.12 2.66 4.38
C VAL A 60 -6.01 3.45 5.34
N PRO A 61 -6.75 2.78 6.25
CA PRO A 61 -7.76 3.44 7.10
C PRO A 61 -7.14 4.20 8.30
N ILE A 62 -5.94 4.71 8.14
CA ILE A 62 -5.23 5.53 9.11
C ILE A 62 -5.38 6.99 8.66
N THR A 63 -6.32 7.70 9.26
CA THR A 63 -6.74 9.04 8.81
C THR A 63 -6.63 10.11 9.89
N GLU A 64 -6.27 9.73 11.12
CA GLU A 64 -6.21 10.64 12.26
C GLU A 64 -5.18 10.21 13.30
N THR A 65 -4.66 11.16 14.06
CA THR A 65 -3.80 10.92 15.23
C THR A 65 -3.83 12.12 16.16
N LYS A 66 -3.33 11.94 17.40
CA LYS A 66 -3.18 12.99 18.38
C LYS A 66 -2.26 14.09 17.86
N TRP A 67 -2.63 15.33 18.13
CA TRP A 67 -1.81 16.50 17.84
C TRP A 67 -0.93 16.88 19.04
N GLU A 68 0.37 17.08 18.82
CA GLU A 68 1.34 17.51 19.84
C GLU A 68 2.22 18.68 19.35
N GLY A 69 1.65 19.61 18.60
CA GLY A 69 2.35 20.81 18.14
C GLY A 69 2.08 22.02 19.04
N GLU A 70 2.98 23.01 19.00
CA GLU A 70 2.84 24.28 19.74
C GLU A 70 1.64 25.14 19.29
N ARG A 71 1.23 25.00 18.05
CA ARG A 71 0.03 25.61 17.46
C ARG A 71 -0.70 24.60 16.58
N GLU A 72 -1.94 24.86 16.31
CA GLU A 72 -2.72 24.08 15.35
C GLU A 72 -2.22 24.29 13.91
N PRO A 73 -2.18 23.24 13.07
CA PRO A 73 -1.80 23.36 11.67
C PRO A 73 -2.94 23.99 10.86
N GLU A 74 -2.59 24.73 9.83
CA GLU A 74 -3.53 25.18 8.82
C GLU A 74 -3.89 24.03 7.87
N THR A 75 -5.09 24.11 7.25
CA THR A 75 -5.48 23.12 6.21
C THR A 75 -4.49 23.15 5.06
N GLY A 76 -3.96 21.97 4.72
CA GLY A 76 -2.94 21.79 3.68
C GLY A 76 -1.50 22.03 4.17
N GLU A 77 -1.30 22.45 5.40
CA GLU A 77 0.03 22.59 5.97
C GLU A 77 0.70 21.22 6.13
N THR A 78 2.01 21.23 5.95
CA THR A 78 2.81 20.00 6.13
C THR A 78 2.91 19.64 7.60
N ILE A 79 2.59 18.39 7.92
CA ILE A 79 2.73 17.79 9.24
C ILE A 79 3.61 16.54 9.18
N TYR A 80 4.19 16.18 10.30
CA TYR A 80 5.03 15.01 10.48
C TYR A 80 4.34 14.06 11.46
N LEU A 81 4.01 12.88 10.98
CA LEU A 81 3.45 11.80 11.79
C LEU A 81 4.62 11.04 12.40
N VAL A 82 4.77 11.08 13.71
CA VAL A 82 5.76 10.28 14.44
C VAL A 82 5.26 8.85 14.49
N ILE A 83 6.10 7.93 14.06
CA ILE A 83 5.74 6.52 13.95
C ILE A 83 6.69 5.63 14.73
N SER A 84 6.16 4.54 15.24
CA SER A 84 6.93 3.47 15.87
C SER A 84 6.49 2.11 15.33
N LYS A 85 7.30 1.09 15.62
CA LYS A 85 7.05 -0.28 15.17
C LYS A 85 6.49 -1.11 16.31
N GLY A 86 5.28 -1.56 16.13
CA GLY A 86 4.59 -2.42 17.07
C GLY A 86 4.95 -3.91 16.92
N GLN A 87 4.18 -4.76 17.61
CA GLN A 87 4.31 -6.19 17.48
C GLN A 87 4.05 -6.65 16.04
N LYS A 88 4.78 -7.65 15.58
CA LYS A 88 4.72 -8.21 14.22
C LYS A 88 4.97 -7.18 13.10
N GLY A 89 5.62 -6.06 13.40
CA GLY A 89 5.89 -5.04 12.41
C GLY A 89 4.75 -4.03 12.17
N ALA A 90 3.70 -4.04 12.97
CA ALA A 90 2.59 -3.11 12.81
C ALA A 90 3.04 -1.65 12.91
N LEU A 91 2.52 -0.80 12.03
CA LEU A 91 2.73 0.64 12.12
C LEU A 91 1.89 1.21 13.25
N ILE A 92 2.52 1.91 14.17
CA ILE A 92 1.86 2.65 15.24
C ILE A 92 2.09 4.14 14.98
N LEU A 93 1.02 4.92 14.99
CA LEU A 93 1.09 6.38 15.02
C LEU A 93 1.13 6.84 16.47
N ASP A 94 2.21 7.50 16.85
CA ASP A 94 2.34 8.03 18.20
C ASP A 94 1.63 9.39 18.32
N HIS A 95 2.00 10.35 17.49
CA HIS A 95 1.39 11.68 17.39
C HIS A 95 1.77 12.37 16.09
N ALA A 96 1.26 13.59 15.88
CA ALA A 96 1.68 14.46 14.79
C ALA A 96 2.14 15.83 15.31
N GLN A 97 3.10 16.44 14.59
CA GLN A 97 3.67 17.74 14.92
C GLN A 97 4.09 18.54 13.66
N LEU A 98 4.41 19.85 13.83
CA LEU A 98 4.86 20.70 12.71
C LEU A 98 6.35 20.58 12.40
N THR A 99 7.17 20.26 13.38
CA THR A 99 8.61 20.16 13.21
C THR A 99 9.01 18.74 12.88
N GLN A 100 9.99 18.58 12.00
CA GLN A 100 10.50 17.25 11.66
C GLN A 100 11.11 16.58 12.90
N PRO A 101 10.60 15.41 13.31
CA PRO A 101 11.14 14.69 14.47
C PRO A 101 12.47 14.01 14.13
N PRO A 102 13.32 13.74 15.13
CA PRO A 102 14.36 12.76 14.99
C PRO A 102 13.76 11.34 14.94
N GLY A 103 14.23 10.49 14.01
CA GLY A 103 13.75 9.10 13.89
C GLY A 103 12.76 8.88 12.77
N ASN A 104 11.91 7.86 12.92
CA ASN A 104 10.97 7.47 11.87
C ASN A 104 9.71 8.31 11.90
N TYR A 105 9.37 8.86 10.75
CA TYR A 105 8.18 9.70 10.58
C TYR A 105 7.63 9.57 9.17
N ILE A 106 6.36 9.95 9.01
CA ILE A 106 5.71 10.09 7.71
C ILE A 106 5.31 11.56 7.53
N LYS A 107 5.66 12.14 6.39
CA LYS A 107 5.29 13.50 6.01
C LYS A 107 3.98 13.49 5.24
N THR A 108 3.01 14.25 5.71
CA THR A 108 1.71 14.40 5.02
C THR A 108 1.18 15.83 5.16
N ARG A 109 -0.06 16.06 4.78
CA ARG A 109 -0.73 17.36 4.91
C ARG A 109 -1.93 17.26 5.85
N ALA A 110 -2.07 18.24 6.73
CA ALA A 110 -3.24 18.36 7.57
C ALA A 110 -4.48 18.68 6.72
N LEU A 111 -5.56 17.96 6.95
CA LEU A 111 -6.88 18.28 6.39
C LEU A 111 -7.66 19.19 7.33
N ARG A 112 -7.67 18.85 8.59
CA ARG A 112 -8.32 19.62 9.65
C ARG A 112 -7.76 19.17 11.00
N ILE A 113 -8.02 19.99 12.02
CA ILE A 113 -7.82 19.61 13.42
C ILE A 113 -9.15 19.78 14.16
N MET A 114 -9.44 18.91 15.11
CA MET A 114 -10.62 18.96 15.94
C MET A 114 -10.34 18.23 17.26
N ASP A 115 -10.60 18.89 18.37
CA ASP A 115 -10.46 18.33 19.73
C ASP A 115 -9.08 17.68 19.99
N GLY A 116 -8.00 18.35 19.55
CA GLY A 116 -6.63 17.86 19.71
C GLY A 116 -6.26 16.67 18.81
N THR A 117 -7.12 16.34 17.84
CA THR A 117 -6.90 15.30 16.84
C THR A 117 -6.72 15.92 15.46
N VAL A 118 -5.64 15.60 14.79
CA VAL A 118 -5.38 16.01 13.40
C VAL A 118 -5.81 14.93 12.43
N TYR A 119 -6.54 15.34 11.40
CA TYR A 119 -7.00 14.48 10.29
C TYR A 119 -6.13 14.71 9.06
N PHE A 120 -5.83 13.63 8.35
CA PHE A 120 -4.97 13.64 7.18
C PHE A 120 -5.33 12.50 6.22
N ASN A 121 -4.82 12.54 4.99
CA ASN A 121 -4.80 11.39 4.10
C ASN A 121 -3.45 10.67 4.25
N PHE A 122 -3.51 9.34 4.39
CA PHE A 122 -2.30 8.54 4.38
C PHE A 122 -1.59 8.67 3.02
N PRO A 123 -0.29 9.01 2.97
CA PRO A 123 0.35 9.43 1.71
C PRO A 123 0.75 8.26 0.78
N ALA A 124 0.40 7.03 1.11
CA ALA A 124 0.63 5.86 0.27
C ALA A 124 -0.72 5.18 -0.02
N ASP A 125 -1.24 5.38 -1.22
CA ASP A 125 -2.57 4.94 -1.67
C ASP A 125 -2.52 4.01 -2.91
N ARG A 126 -1.31 3.65 -3.37
CA ARG A 126 -1.11 2.88 -4.60
C ARG A 126 0.01 1.88 -4.46
N MET A 127 -0.23 0.66 -4.97
CA MET A 127 0.82 -0.31 -5.23
C MET A 127 1.02 -0.42 -6.73
N TYR A 128 2.19 -0.03 -7.22
CA TYR A 128 2.53 -0.13 -8.64
C TYR A 128 2.98 -1.54 -9.00
N MET A 129 2.52 -2.03 -10.16
CA MET A 129 2.86 -3.35 -10.68
C MET A 129 2.85 -3.35 -12.20
N ALA A 130 3.43 -4.40 -12.80
CA ALA A 130 3.42 -4.54 -14.25
C ALA A 130 1.97 -4.73 -14.78
N PRO A 131 1.61 -4.15 -15.93
CA PRO A 131 0.26 -4.28 -16.48
C PRO A 131 -0.19 -5.73 -16.71
N GLU A 132 0.73 -6.61 -17.06
CA GLU A 132 0.48 -8.05 -17.25
C GLU A 132 0.12 -8.76 -15.94
N GLN A 133 0.68 -8.31 -14.83
CA GLN A 133 0.34 -8.80 -13.49
C GLN A 133 -1.02 -8.26 -13.07
N LEU A 134 -1.26 -6.97 -13.26
CA LEU A 134 -2.52 -6.32 -12.91
C LEU A 134 -3.73 -6.96 -13.61
N LYS A 135 -3.59 -7.32 -14.90
CA LYS A 135 -4.64 -8.01 -15.67
C LYS A 135 -5.02 -9.39 -15.12
N LYS A 136 -4.14 -10.00 -14.33
CA LYS A 136 -4.34 -11.33 -13.74
C LYS A 136 -4.93 -11.27 -12.34
N LEU A 137 -5.01 -10.08 -11.75
CA LEU A 137 -5.60 -9.89 -10.42
C LEU A 137 -7.12 -9.86 -10.52
N SER A 138 -7.76 -10.57 -9.61
CA SER A 138 -9.20 -10.44 -9.40
C SER A 138 -9.49 -9.33 -8.39
N VAL A 139 -9.32 -8.06 -8.83
CA VAL A 139 -9.57 -6.89 -7.96
C VAL A 139 -11.00 -6.88 -7.42
N VAL A 140 -11.96 -7.38 -8.20
CA VAL A 140 -13.36 -7.52 -7.77
C VAL A 140 -13.47 -8.44 -6.56
N GLU A 141 -12.85 -9.62 -6.60
CA GLU A 141 -12.87 -10.58 -5.48
C GLU A 141 -12.10 -10.04 -4.26
N LEU A 142 -10.97 -9.37 -4.49
CA LEU A 142 -10.16 -8.76 -3.43
C LEU A 142 -10.88 -7.61 -2.74
N SER A 143 -11.74 -6.88 -3.44
CA SER A 143 -12.55 -5.78 -2.90
C SER A 143 -13.95 -6.21 -2.43
N GLU A 144 -14.28 -7.50 -2.49
CA GLU A 144 -15.59 -8.03 -2.10
C GLU A 144 -15.88 -7.78 -0.62
N ARG A 145 -17.10 -7.30 -0.36
CA ARG A 145 -17.60 -7.05 0.99
C ARG A 145 -18.70 -8.02 1.33
N VAL A 146 -18.70 -8.49 2.55
CA VAL A 146 -19.69 -9.44 3.07
C VAL A 146 -20.38 -8.86 4.31
N GLN A 147 -21.63 -9.28 4.54
CA GLN A 147 -22.35 -8.95 5.76
C GLN A 147 -21.97 -9.96 6.85
N VAL A 148 -21.41 -9.47 7.95
CA VAL A 148 -20.99 -10.27 9.10
C VAL A 148 -21.92 -9.96 10.27
N PRO A 149 -22.51 -10.98 10.92
CA PRO A 149 -23.32 -10.76 12.12
C PRO A 149 -22.46 -10.21 13.26
N GLU A 150 -23.02 -9.29 14.02
CA GLU A 150 -22.45 -8.80 15.28
C GLU A 150 -23.15 -9.45 16.48
N ASP A 151 -22.47 -9.50 17.63
CA ASP A 151 -23.00 -10.08 18.87
C ASP A 151 -24.30 -9.41 19.38
N ASN A 152 -24.59 -8.19 18.91
CA ASN A 152 -25.79 -7.42 19.23
C ASN A 152 -26.99 -7.72 18.31
N GLY A 153 -26.88 -8.72 17.43
CA GLY A 153 -27.90 -9.09 16.44
C GLY A 153 -27.97 -8.17 15.21
N LYS A 154 -27.07 -7.19 15.09
CA LYS A 154 -26.92 -6.36 13.88
C LYS A 154 -25.92 -7.03 12.93
N THR A 155 -25.92 -6.59 11.68
CA THR A 155 -24.93 -6.98 10.69
C THR A 155 -24.04 -5.77 10.37
N LYS A 156 -22.73 -6.03 10.22
CA LYS A 156 -21.80 -5.04 9.69
C LYS A 156 -21.25 -5.49 8.34
N THR A 157 -20.94 -4.52 7.50
CA THR A 157 -20.24 -4.78 6.25
C THR A 157 -18.74 -4.88 6.54
N ALA A 158 -18.15 -6.02 6.22
CA ALA A 158 -16.70 -6.25 6.35
C ALA A 158 -16.10 -6.66 5.00
N MET A 159 -14.81 -6.51 4.84
CA MET A 159 -14.11 -7.09 3.70
C MET A 159 -14.12 -8.61 3.82
N LYS A 160 -14.34 -9.32 2.71
CA LYS A 160 -14.26 -10.79 2.66
C LYS A 160 -12.85 -11.29 2.93
N ASN A 161 -11.87 -10.57 2.40
CA ASN A 161 -10.45 -10.88 2.59
C ASN A 161 -9.84 -9.92 3.59
N GLU A 162 -8.97 -10.42 4.46
CA GLU A 162 -8.10 -9.60 5.30
C GLU A 162 -6.97 -9.04 4.42
N ILE A 163 -6.98 -7.74 4.21
CA ILE A 163 -6.00 -7.05 3.39
C ILE A 163 -5.00 -6.33 4.30
N THR A 164 -3.73 -6.58 4.08
CA THR A 164 -2.61 -5.91 4.75
C THR A 164 -1.70 -5.29 3.72
N ALA A 165 -1.35 -4.02 3.88
CA ALA A 165 -0.32 -3.37 3.08
C ALA A 165 1.02 -3.41 3.81
N LEU A 166 2.09 -3.79 3.09
CA LEU A 166 3.46 -3.59 3.53
C LEU A 166 3.91 -2.23 3.05
N VAL A 167 4.08 -1.30 4.00
CA VAL A 167 4.46 0.08 3.73
C VAL A 167 5.91 0.28 4.10
N ARG A 168 6.72 0.80 3.17
CA ARG A 168 8.10 1.21 3.44
C ARG A 168 8.18 2.69 3.66
N VAL A 169 8.87 3.08 4.72
CA VAL A 169 9.05 4.47 5.12
C VAL A 169 10.52 4.83 5.13
N LYS A 170 10.87 5.94 4.45
CA LYS A 170 12.21 6.52 4.42
C LYS A 170 12.13 8.03 4.29
N ASP A 171 12.83 8.76 5.13
CA ASP A 171 12.94 10.24 5.08
C ASP A 171 11.57 10.95 4.98
N GLY A 172 10.57 10.43 5.71
CA GLY A 172 9.20 10.95 5.73
C GLY A 172 8.32 10.53 4.54
N ARG A 173 8.83 9.76 3.60
CA ARG A 173 8.05 9.20 2.51
C ARG A 173 7.55 7.81 2.84
N ALA A 174 6.33 7.53 2.44
CA ALA A 174 5.73 6.22 2.55
C ALA A 174 5.41 5.68 1.15
N ALA A 175 5.70 4.40 0.92
CA ALA A 175 5.36 3.71 -0.32
C ALA A 175 4.89 2.29 -0.02
N ILE A 176 3.83 1.84 -0.69
CA ILE A 176 3.36 0.46 -0.57
C ILE A 176 4.27 -0.42 -1.41
N SER A 177 5.01 -1.29 -0.73
CA SER A 177 5.90 -2.26 -1.38
C SER A 177 5.15 -3.50 -1.82
N ARG A 178 4.10 -3.89 -1.06
CA ARG A 178 3.30 -5.08 -1.33
C ARG A 178 1.94 -5.01 -0.63
N VAL A 179 0.98 -5.74 -1.18
CA VAL A 179 -0.33 -5.97 -0.56
C VAL A 179 -0.50 -7.46 -0.36
N LEU A 180 -0.97 -7.84 0.82
CA LEU A 180 -1.27 -9.21 1.20
C LEU A 180 -2.79 -9.38 1.31
N ALA A 181 -3.29 -10.51 0.84
CA ALA A 181 -4.67 -10.95 1.09
C ALA A 181 -4.62 -12.26 1.88
N ASN A 182 -5.22 -12.27 3.05
CA ASN A 182 -5.20 -13.42 3.99
C ASN A 182 -3.76 -13.91 4.28
N GLY A 183 -2.82 -12.97 4.37
CA GLY A 183 -1.41 -13.24 4.62
C GLY A 183 -0.59 -13.63 3.39
N GLY A 184 -1.19 -13.79 2.21
CA GLY A 184 -0.51 -14.09 0.96
C GLY A 184 -0.43 -12.88 0.02
N PRO A 185 0.64 -12.73 -0.81
CA PRO A 185 0.72 -11.62 -1.75
C PRO A 185 -0.41 -11.71 -2.79
N VAL A 186 -0.99 -10.54 -3.11
CA VAL A 186 -2.11 -10.44 -4.08
C VAL A 186 -1.68 -10.83 -5.51
N GLU A 187 -0.39 -10.86 -5.79
CA GLU A 187 0.18 -11.29 -7.07
C GLU A 187 0.09 -12.80 -7.32
N GLN A 188 -0.47 -13.56 -6.40
CA GLN A 188 -0.75 -14.98 -6.60
C GLN A 188 -1.82 -15.16 -7.68
N ILE A 189 -1.59 -16.14 -8.57
CA ILE A 189 -2.55 -16.51 -9.59
C ILE A 189 -3.12 -17.87 -9.23
N PHE A 190 -4.41 -17.90 -8.94
CA PHE A 190 -5.15 -19.15 -8.74
C PHE A 190 -5.66 -19.67 -10.08
N THR A 191 -5.27 -20.87 -10.45
CA THR A 191 -5.77 -21.51 -11.67
C THR A 191 -6.40 -22.85 -11.31
N THR A 192 -7.64 -23.05 -11.72
CA THR A 192 -8.31 -24.34 -11.55
C THR A 192 -8.07 -25.21 -12.78
N VAL A 193 -7.49 -26.39 -12.60
CA VAL A 193 -7.30 -27.39 -13.65
C VAL A 193 -8.09 -28.62 -13.22
N GLY A 194 -9.28 -28.80 -13.81
CA GLY A 194 -10.24 -29.83 -13.38
C GLY A 194 -10.76 -29.53 -11.96
N LYS A 195 -10.59 -30.48 -11.01
CA LYS A 195 -10.93 -30.29 -9.60
C LYS A 195 -9.76 -29.74 -8.75
N ASN A 196 -8.57 -29.60 -9.35
CA ASN A 196 -7.35 -29.20 -8.63
C ASN A 196 -7.13 -27.70 -8.74
N LEU A 197 -6.89 -27.05 -7.61
CA LEU A 197 -6.46 -25.66 -7.54
C LEU A 197 -4.92 -25.61 -7.64
N SER A 198 -4.44 -24.87 -8.61
CA SER A 198 -3.02 -24.58 -8.79
C SER A 198 -2.75 -23.12 -8.50
N VAL A 199 -1.77 -22.83 -7.65
CA VAL A 199 -1.33 -21.47 -7.33
C VAL A 199 -0.05 -21.18 -8.10
N LYS A 200 -0.07 -20.13 -8.92
CA LYS A 200 1.12 -19.56 -9.55
C LYS A 200 1.36 -18.17 -9.00
N TYR A 201 2.61 -17.87 -8.72
CA TYR A 201 3.00 -16.52 -8.33
C TYR A 201 3.27 -15.71 -9.59
N ALA A 202 2.77 -14.47 -9.60
CA ALA A 202 3.10 -13.49 -10.63
C ALA A 202 4.47 -12.85 -10.39
N THR A 203 5.06 -13.10 -9.22
CA THR A 203 6.35 -12.59 -8.77
C THR A 203 7.52 -13.48 -9.21
N SER A 204 8.74 -12.97 -9.13
CA SER A 204 9.96 -13.72 -9.40
C SER A 204 10.16 -14.87 -8.41
N LYS A 205 11.03 -15.82 -8.77
CA LYS A 205 11.36 -16.94 -7.87
C LYS A 205 11.94 -16.46 -6.54
N ASP A 206 12.79 -15.43 -6.59
CA ASP A 206 13.46 -14.88 -5.41
C ASP A 206 12.46 -14.22 -4.43
N GLU A 207 11.42 -13.58 -4.95
CA GLU A 207 10.35 -13.03 -4.13
C GLU A 207 9.45 -14.12 -3.55
N LYS A 208 9.24 -15.23 -4.26
CA LYS A 208 8.50 -16.39 -3.78
C LYS A 208 9.18 -17.02 -2.56
N ASP A 209 10.50 -17.10 -2.56
CA ASP A 209 11.28 -17.69 -1.47
C ASP A 209 11.29 -16.82 -0.20
N GLN A 210 10.96 -15.51 -0.30
CA GLN A 210 10.80 -14.63 0.86
C GLN A 210 9.51 -14.89 1.64
N TYR A 211 8.50 -15.46 1.00
CA TYR A 211 7.26 -15.83 1.67
C TYR A 211 7.36 -17.26 2.17
N ASN A 212 7.24 -17.41 3.48
CA ASN A 212 7.22 -18.72 4.11
C ASN A 212 6.12 -19.56 3.48
N GLU A 213 6.46 -20.69 2.85
CA GLU A 213 5.52 -21.59 2.18
C GLU A 213 4.33 -22.01 3.04
N LYS A 214 4.45 -21.93 4.36
CA LYS A 214 3.37 -22.18 5.33
C LYS A 214 2.20 -21.18 5.23
N ARG A 215 2.39 -20.03 4.54
CA ARG A 215 1.32 -19.04 4.32
C ARG A 215 0.53 -19.28 3.04
N PHE A 216 0.96 -20.22 2.22
CA PHE A 216 0.36 -20.48 0.91
C PHE A 216 -0.04 -21.95 0.79
N PHE A 217 -1.26 -22.17 0.38
CA PHE A 217 -1.66 -23.51 -0.05
C PHE A 217 -0.92 -23.83 -1.34
N THR A 218 -0.05 -24.82 -1.30
CA THR A 218 0.52 -25.40 -2.51
C THR A 218 -0.46 -26.42 -3.10
N ALA A 219 -0.38 -26.70 -4.41
CA ALA A 219 -1.19 -27.75 -5.02
C ALA A 219 -0.99 -29.11 -4.31
N ALA A 220 0.19 -29.35 -3.73
CA ALA A 220 0.49 -30.54 -2.93
C ALA A 220 -0.23 -30.58 -1.57
N ASP A 221 -0.48 -29.43 -0.96
CA ASP A 221 -1.22 -29.35 0.32
C ASP A 221 -2.72 -29.59 0.11
N MET A 222 -3.25 -29.19 -1.04
CA MET A 222 -4.64 -29.44 -1.41
C MET A 222 -4.92 -30.90 -1.78
N ASP A 223 -3.97 -31.58 -2.42
CA ASP A 223 -4.09 -33.02 -2.72
C ASP A 223 -4.13 -33.88 -1.44
N LYS A 224 -3.43 -33.48 -0.38
CA LYS A 224 -3.48 -34.20 0.91
C LYS A 224 -4.80 -34.01 1.62
N ASN A 225 -5.38 -32.82 1.62
CA ASN A 225 -6.67 -32.54 2.27
C ASN A 225 -7.86 -33.06 1.43
N GLY A 226 -7.74 -33.16 0.10
CA GLY A 226 -8.77 -33.73 -0.76
C GLY A 226 -8.91 -35.24 -0.70
N LYS A 227 -7.89 -35.95 -0.18
CA LYS A 227 -7.95 -37.43 -0.02
C LYS A 227 -8.46 -37.89 1.33
N GLU A 228 -8.50 -37.00 2.33
CA GLU A 228 -9.04 -37.33 3.66
C GLU A 228 -10.57 -37.24 3.77
N SER A 229 -11.25 -36.71 2.75
CA SER A 229 -12.73 -36.56 2.80
C SER A 229 -13.52 -37.65 2.06
N ASP A 230 -12.87 -38.65 1.46
CA ASP A 230 -13.50 -39.74 0.70
C ASP A 230 -13.30 -41.14 1.35
N ASN A 231 -13.09 -41.19 2.68
CA ASN A 231 -13.15 -42.45 3.46
C ASN A 231 -14.20 -42.39 4.59
#